data_468f07ca8941977efdccff832637da69
#
_entry.id   468f07ca8941977efdccff832637da69
#
_cell.length_a   1.000
_cell.length_b   1.000
_cell.length_c   1.000
_cell.angle_alpha   90.00
_cell.angle_beta   90.00
_cell.angle_gamma   90.00
#
_symmetry.space_group_name_H-M   'P 1'
#
loop_
_entity.id
_entity.type
_entity.pdbx_description
1 polymer ?
#
loop_
_entity_poly.entity_id
_entity_poly.type
_entity_poly.pdbx_seq_one_letter_code
_entity_poly.pdbx_strand_id
1 'polypeptide(L)'
;MSNQNYIFTLPADTFLPNILKLRNVGSARYGGDWHSTPHVHNYTELFYIVGGQGQFSIDDELFPVSADQLVIVNPNIAHTEVSYEAHPLEYIVIGIEGLELSVDGNNGGRFCIFSFPENNHALTCMQHILQEMQTRNPHFQTLCQAYMEILVVQLMRDASFSGTSVSAEPVNSRQCTMIRRYIDSHYKEPLTLDLL
;
A
#
# COMPACT_ATOMS: atom_id res chain seq x y z
N MET A 1 -43.70 8.64 -11.36
CA MET A 1 -42.27 8.73 -10.93
C MET A 1 -42.29 8.95 -9.42
N SER A 2 -41.74 8.04 -8.65
CA SER A 2 -41.62 8.22 -7.19
C SER A 2 -40.34 8.98 -6.90
N ASN A 3 -40.44 10.14 -6.25
CA ASN A 3 -39.27 10.84 -5.73
C ASN A 3 -38.76 10.10 -4.49
N GLN A 4 -37.52 9.63 -4.53
CA GLN A 4 -36.83 9.08 -3.36
C GLN A 4 -35.87 10.16 -2.82
N ASN A 5 -36.01 10.47 -1.54
CA ASN A 5 -35.14 11.39 -0.83
C ASN A 5 -34.46 10.66 0.34
N TYR A 6 -33.14 10.76 0.41
CA TYR A 6 -32.34 10.11 1.45
C TYR A 6 -31.72 11.18 2.34
N ILE A 7 -32.00 11.07 3.65
CA ILE A 7 -31.34 11.91 4.65
C ILE A 7 -30.10 11.16 5.16
N PHE A 8 -28.96 11.80 5.04
CA PHE A 8 -27.69 11.26 5.50
C PHE A 8 -27.27 11.90 6.81
N THR A 9 -27.03 11.07 7.82
CA THR A 9 -26.46 11.49 9.11
C THR A 9 -25.17 10.71 9.33
N LEU A 10 -24.05 11.40 9.51
CA LEU A 10 -22.78 10.77 9.88
C LEU A 10 -22.90 10.19 11.31
N PRO A 11 -22.68 8.88 11.51
CA PRO A 11 -22.55 8.32 12.85
C PRO A 11 -21.38 8.96 13.60
N ALA A 12 -21.49 9.06 14.93
CA ALA A 12 -20.40 9.56 15.77
C ALA A 12 -19.15 8.66 15.69
N ASP A 13 -19.35 7.37 15.40
CA ASP A 13 -18.31 6.35 15.23
C ASP A 13 -18.08 6.06 13.73
N THR A 14 -17.60 7.05 12.99
CA THR A 14 -17.16 6.79 11.61
C THR A 14 -15.95 5.86 11.63
N PHE A 15 -16.02 4.78 10.85
CA PHE A 15 -15.04 3.71 10.80
C PHE A 15 -13.62 4.17 10.36
N LEU A 16 -13.52 5.27 9.61
CA LEU A 16 -12.24 5.87 9.23
C LEU A 16 -11.94 7.05 10.17
N PRO A 17 -11.17 6.85 11.23
CA PRO A 17 -10.64 7.97 11.98
C PRO A 17 -9.71 8.80 11.07
N ASN A 18 -9.56 10.09 11.35
CA ASN A 18 -8.62 11.01 10.69
C ASN A 18 -7.14 10.59 10.78
N ILE A 19 -6.88 9.31 10.98
CA ILE A 19 -5.57 8.71 11.25
C ILE A 19 -4.94 8.15 9.96
N LEU A 20 -5.77 7.73 8.98
CA LEU A 20 -5.24 7.18 7.74
C LEU A 20 -4.57 8.26 6.91
N LYS A 21 -3.31 8.01 6.52
CA LYS A 21 -2.54 8.96 5.71
C LYS A 21 -1.91 8.24 4.53
N LEU A 22 -2.13 8.79 3.35
CA LEU A 22 -1.38 8.37 2.17
C LEU A 22 0.08 8.81 2.33
N ARG A 23 1.03 7.87 2.25
CA ARG A 23 2.47 8.10 2.46
C ARG A 23 3.28 7.96 1.20
N ASN A 24 2.96 6.99 0.39
CA ASN A 24 3.71 6.66 -0.81
C ASN A 24 2.74 6.40 -1.97
N VAL A 25 3.13 6.81 -3.16
CA VAL A 25 2.45 6.49 -4.42
C VAL A 25 3.52 6.27 -5.47
N GLY A 26 3.47 5.14 -6.15
CA GLY A 26 4.41 4.81 -7.18
C GLY A 26 3.81 3.91 -8.25
N SER A 27 4.47 3.84 -9.39
CA SER A 27 4.27 2.80 -10.39
C SER A 27 5.62 2.31 -10.86
N ALA A 28 5.70 1.03 -11.12
CA ALA A 28 6.93 0.42 -11.58
C ALA A 28 6.65 -0.62 -12.66
N ARG A 29 7.60 -0.74 -13.58
CA ARG A 29 7.69 -1.81 -14.56
C ARG A 29 9.13 -2.25 -14.63
N TYR A 30 9.40 -3.46 -14.20
CA TYR A 30 10.76 -3.94 -14.06
C TYR A 30 11.11 -4.94 -15.16
N GLY A 31 12.21 -4.66 -15.90
CA GLY A 31 12.90 -5.65 -16.68
C GLY A 31 13.76 -6.59 -15.83
N GLY A 32 14.46 -7.53 -16.47
CA GLY A 32 15.29 -8.53 -15.78
C GLY A 32 16.53 -8.00 -15.05
N ASP A 33 16.82 -6.71 -15.15
CA ASP A 33 17.93 -6.01 -14.50
C ASP A 33 17.56 -5.39 -13.13
N TRP A 34 16.35 -5.61 -12.65
CA TRP A 34 15.91 -5.13 -11.36
C TRP A 34 16.56 -5.91 -10.20
N HIS A 35 17.37 -5.21 -9.42
CA HIS A 35 17.93 -5.73 -8.18
C HIS A 35 17.02 -5.35 -7.01
N SER A 36 16.08 -6.23 -6.71
CA SER A 36 15.22 -6.06 -5.56
C SER A 36 15.99 -6.35 -4.27
N THR A 37 16.00 -5.38 -3.35
CA THR A 37 16.57 -5.57 -2.01
C THR A 37 15.44 -5.62 -1.01
N PRO A 38 15.35 -6.65 -0.15
CA PRO A 38 14.36 -6.69 0.89
C PRO A 38 14.37 -5.42 1.74
N HIS A 39 13.19 -4.86 1.95
CA HIS A 39 13.00 -3.63 2.72
C HIS A 39 11.77 -3.75 3.61
N VAL A 40 11.63 -2.82 4.55
CA VAL A 40 10.56 -2.81 5.55
C VAL A 40 10.01 -1.39 5.65
N HIS A 41 8.70 -1.26 5.73
CA HIS A 41 8.01 0.01 5.99
C HIS A 41 7.21 -0.03 7.28
N ASN A 42 6.97 1.12 7.88
CA ASN A 42 6.10 1.27 9.06
C ASN A 42 4.65 1.63 8.70
N TYR A 43 4.24 1.33 7.48
CA TYR A 43 2.90 1.52 6.93
C TYR A 43 2.53 0.34 6.05
N THR A 44 1.24 0.14 5.83
CA THR A 44 0.74 -0.88 4.90
C THR A 44 0.99 -0.46 3.46
N GLU A 45 1.48 -1.37 2.63
CA GLU A 45 1.59 -1.19 1.20
C GLU A 45 0.60 -2.07 0.44
N LEU A 46 -0.03 -1.46 -0.56
CA LEU A 46 -0.95 -2.10 -1.48
C LEU A 46 -0.33 -2.04 -2.88
N PHE A 47 -0.02 -3.22 -3.45
CA PHE A 47 0.52 -3.34 -4.81
C PHE A 47 -0.56 -3.94 -5.70
N TYR A 48 -1.07 -3.18 -6.64
CA TYR A 48 -1.94 -3.72 -7.68
C TYR A 48 -1.12 -4.10 -8.91
N ILE A 49 -1.13 -5.37 -9.26
CA ILE A 49 -0.40 -5.89 -10.42
C ILE A 49 -1.20 -5.58 -11.68
N VAL A 50 -0.71 -4.60 -12.47
CA VAL A 50 -1.35 -4.15 -13.70
C VAL A 50 -1.03 -5.08 -14.87
N GLY A 51 0.15 -5.70 -14.85
CA GLY A 51 0.59 -6.59 -15.91
C GLY A 51 1.82 -7.40 -15.55
N GLY A 52 2.14 -8.35 -16.40
CA GLY A 52 3.29 -9.23 -16.24
C GLY A 52 3.08 -10.35 -15.23
N GLN A 53 4.20 -10.97 -14.85
CA GLN A 53 4.27 -12.07 -13.89
C GLN A 53 5.56 -11.93 -13.08
N GLY A 54 5.49 -12.31 -11.81
CA GLY A 54 6.65 -12.26 -10.92
C GLY A 54 6.38 -12.98 -9.61
N GLN A 55 7.15 -12.63 -8.61
CA GLN A 55 6.98 -13.13 -7.26
C GLN A 55 7.17 -11.97 -6.27
N PHE A 56 6.50 -12.05 -5.14
CA PHE A 56 6.85 -11.28 -3.96
C PHE A 56 7.66 -12.18 -3.02
N SER A 57 8.82 -11.70 -2.60
CA SER A 57 9.55 -12.28 -1.49
C SER A 57 9.04 -11.60 -0.22
N ILE A 58 8.49 -12.37 0.70
CA ILE A 58 7.96 -11.87 1.97
C ILE A 58 8.56 -12.75 3.07
N ASP A 59 9.36 -12.14 3.96
CA ASP A 59 10.14 -12.86 4.98
C ASP A 59 10.91 -14.07 4.43
N ASP A 60 11.59 -13.87 3.30
CA ASP A 60 12.40 -14.86 2.57
C ASP A 60 11.59 -16.00 1.90
N GLU A 61 10.27 -15.98 1.94
CA GLU A 61 9.41 -16.89 1.19
C GLU A 61 8.92 -16.23 -0.11
N LEU A 62 8.82 -17.01 -1.20
CA LEU A 62 8.44 -16.54 -2.52
C LEU A 62 6.98 -16.88 -2.85
N PHE A 63 6.20 -15.87 -3.20
CA PHE A 63 4.79 -15.97 -3.54
C PHE A 63 4.57 -15.52 -4.99
N PRO A 64 4.08 -16.38 -5.89
CA PRO A 64 3.84 -16.00 -7.27
C PRO A 64 2.71 -14.99 -7.39
N VAL A 65 2.89 -14.02 -8.29
CA VAL A 65 1.88 -13.00 -8.58
C VAL A 65 1.75 -12.77 -10.09
N SER A 66 0.57 -12.37 -10.51
CA SER A 66 0.22 -12.07 -11.90
C SER A 66 -0.73 -10.88 -11.98
N ALA A 67 -1.02 -10.44 -13.20
CA ALA A 67 -1.99 -9.36 -13.44
C ALA A 67 -3.33 -9.60 -12.72
N ASP A 68 -4.00 -8.51 -12.37
CA ASP A 68 -5.28 -8.46 -11.66
C ASP A 68 -5.25 -9.02 -10.23
N GLN A 69 -4.07 -9.02 -9.61
CA GLN A 69 -3.91 -9.33 -8.20
C GLN A 69 -3.54 -8.07 -7.39
N LEU A 70 -4.05 -8.02 -6.17
CA LEU A 70 -3.65 -7.06 -5.15
C LEU A 70 -2.80 -7.78 -4.10
N VAL A 71 -1.58 -7.32 -3.91
CA VAL A 71 -0.71 -7.74 -2.81
C VAL A 71 -0.79 -6.67 -1.73
N ILE A 72 -1.12 -7.07 -0.51
CA ILE A 72 -1.15 -6.20 0.66
C ILE A 72 -0.06 -6.68 1.61
N VAL A 73 0.83 -5.78 1.99
CA VAL A 73 1.89 -6.05 2.96
C VAL A 73 1.71 -5.09 4.12
N ASN A 74 1.47 -5.63 5.31
CA ASN A 74 1.27 -4.86 6.53
C ASN A 74 2.59 -4.30 7.08
N PRO A 75 2.54 -3.34 8.04
CA PRO A 75 3.73 -2.70 8.57
C PRO A 75 4.74 -3.69 9.14
N ASN A 76 6.02 -3.35 9.02
CA ASN A 76 7.15 -4.07 9.59
C ASN A 76 7.38 -5.50 9.04
N ILE A 77 6.87 -5.80 7.87
CA ILE A 77 7.11 -7.05 7.15
C ILE A 77 8.20 -6.82 6.09
N ALA A 78 9.26 -7.64 6.13
CA ALA A 78 10.31 -7.60 5.12
C ALA A 78 9.77 -8.15 3.79
N HIS A 79 9.90 -7.38 2.73
CA HIS A 79 9.41 -7.77 1.40
C HIS A 79 10.21 -7.14 0.27
N THR A 80 10.11 -7.74 -0.89
CA THR A 80 10.61 -7.22 -2.16
C THR A 80 9.95 -7.94 -3.33
N GLU A 81 10.06 -7.38 -4.53
CA GLU A 81 9.50 -7.95 -5.75
C GLU A 81 10.59 -8.65 -6.58
N VAL A 82 10.23 -9.73 -7.25
CA VAL A 82 11.04 -10.42 -8.23
C VAL A 82 10.30 -10.44 -9.55
N SER A 83 10.86 -9.80 -10.57
CA SER A 83 10.28 -9.71 -11.91
C SER A 83 10.94 -10.70 -12.86
N TYR A 84 10.18 -11.20 -13.83
CA TYR A 84 10.70 -12.06 -14.89
C TYR A 84 10.94 -11.27 -16.17
N GLU A 85 12.13 -11.43 -16.78
CA GLU A 85 12.52 -10.72 -18.00
C GLU A 85 11.52 -10.92 -19.16
N ALA A 86 11.03 -12.16 -19.33
CA ALA A 86 10.10 -12.51 -20.40
C ALA A 86 8.72 -11.85 -20.25
N HIS A 87 8.28 -11.59 -19.02
CA HIS A 87 6.96 -11.02 -18.68
C HIS A 87 7.14 -10.02 -17.55
N PRO A 88 7.71 -8.84 -17.81
CA PRO A 88 8.05 -7.88 -16.78
C PRO A 88 6.88 -7.52 -15.88
N LEU A 89 7.11 -7.59 -14.56
CA LEU A 89 6.12 -7.22 -13.56
C LEU A 89 5.84 -5.73 -13.64
N GLU A 90 4.57 -5.37 -13.74
CA GLU A 90 4.11 -3.98 -13.76
C GLU A 90 3.04 -3.78 -12.67
N TYR A 91 3.22 -2.78 -11.80
CA TYR A 91 2.29 -2.52 -10.72
C TYR A 91 2.16 -1.03 -10.37
N ILE A 92 1.07 -0.71 -9.69
CA ILE A 92 0.88 0.53 -8.95
C ILE A 92 0.98 0.21 -7.47
N VAL A 93 1.72 1.02 -6.70
CA VAL A 93 1.86 0.87 -5.26
C VAL A 93 1.38 2.12 -4.54
N ILE A 94 0.68 1.92 -3.42
CA ILE A 94 0.37 2.98 -2.47
C ILE A 94 0.70 2.53 -1.06
N GLY A 95 1.27 3.45 -0.26
CA GLY A 95 1.56 3.25 1.16
C GLY A 95 0.57 4.01 2.03
N ILE A 96 -0.03 3.35 3.01
CA ILE A 96 -1.06 3.90 3.91
C ILE A 96 -0.63 3.74 5.36
N GLU A 97 -0.40 4.85 6.05
CA GLU A 97 -0.13 4.87 7.49
C GLU A 97 -1.44 4.81 8.28
N GLY A 98 -1.42 4.09 9.40
CA GLY A 98 -2.55 3.95 10.32
C GLY A 98 -3.53 2.84 9.94
N LEU A 99 -3.20 2.01 8.97
CA LEU A 99 -4.00 0.88 8.50
C LEU A 99 -3.25 -0.44 8.68
N GLU A 100 -3.94 -1.45 9.20
CA GLU A 100 -3.59 -2.85 9.01
C GLU A 100 -4.79 -3.58 8.44
N LEU A 101 -4.57 -4.34 7.38
CA LEU A 101 -5.59 -5.16 6.74
C LEU A 101 -5.27 -6.63 6.98
N SER A 102 -6.24 -7.38 7.45
CA SER A 102 -6.16 -8.83 7.56
C SER A 102 -7.24 -9.49 6.71
N VAL A 103 -6.92 -10.68 6.19
CA VAL A 103 -7.88 -11.53 5.51
C VAL A 103 -8.07 -12.77 6.36
N ASP A 104 -9.30 -13.13 6.63
CA ASP A 104 -9.62 -14.29 7.46
C ASP A 104 -8.99 -15.56 6.90
N GLY A 105 -8.20 -16.23 7.74
CA GLY A 105 -7.58 -17.52 7.43
C GLY A 105 -6.22 -17.49 6.73
N ASN A 106 -5.61 -16.32 6.49
CA ASN A 106 -4.36 -16.23 5.73
C ASN A 106 -3.19 -15.63 6.54
N ASN A 107 -2.09 -16.37 6.65
CA ASN A 107 -0.74 -15.94 7.09
C ASN A 107 -0.67 -15.05 8.36
N GLY A 108 -1.60 -15.23 9.30
CA GLY A 108 -1.61 -14.46 10.56
C GLY A 108 -1.82 -12.96 10.37
N GLY A 109 -2.41 -12.52 9.25
CA GLY A 109 -2.68 -11.12 8.99
C GLY A 109 -1.47 -10.29 8.56
N ARG A 110 -0.32 -10.91 8.26
CA ARG A 110 0.92 -10.20 7.91
C ARG A 110 0.91 -9.64 6.49
N PHE A 111 0.42 -10.41 5.56
CA PHE A 111 0.22 -10.04 4.16
C PHE A 111 -0.91 -10.86 3.55
N CYS A 112 -1.42 -10.41 2.41
CA CYS A 112 -2.33 -11.21 1.60
C CYS A 112 -2.14 -10.93 0.11
N ILE A 113 -2.49 -11.93 -0.71
CA ILE A 113 -2.55 -11.82 -2.17
C ILE A 113 -3.97 -12.15 -2.57
N PHE A 114 -4.62 -11.22 -3.23
CA PHE A 114 -6.03 -11.27 -3.55
C PHE A 114 -6.24 -11.10 -5.06
N SER A 115 -7.07 -11.96 -5.66
CA SER A 115 -7.45 -11.82 -7.07
C SER A 115 -8.79 -11.12 -7.16
N PHE A 116 -8.85 -10.05 -7.93
CA PHE A 116 -10.08 -9.30 -8.16
C PHE A 116 -10.73 -9.72 -9.49
N PRO A 117 -12.06 -9.84 -9.54
CA PRO A 117 -12.77 -9.98 -10.81
C PRO A 117 -12.68 -8.70 -11.64
N GLU A 118 -13.02 -8.80 -12.92
CA GLU A 118 -13.14 -7.66 -13.83
C GLU A 118 -14.03 -6.55 -13.24
N ASN A 119 -13.69 -5.27 -13.51
CA ASN A 119 -14.30 -4.05 -12.96
C ASN A 119 -13.92 -3.69 -11.52
N ASN A 120 -12.67 -3.72 -11.26
CA ASN A 120 -12.07 -3.54 -9.97
C ASN A 120 -11.99 -2.04 -9.57
N HIS A 121 -12.77 -1.66 -8.57
CA HIS A 121 -12.73 -0.32 -8.00
C HIS A 121 -11.37 0.02 -7.37
N ALA A 122 -10.62 -0.98 -6.88
CA ALA A 122 -9.32 -0.75 -6.30
C ALA A 122 -8.33 -0.21 -7.33
N LEU A 123 -8.23 -0.85 -8.51
CA LEU A 123 -7.40 -0.36 -9.60
C LEU A 123 -7.79 1.07 -10.01
N THR A 124 -9.09 1.33 -10.15
CA THR A 124 -9.58 2.66 -10.54
C THR A 124 -9.17 3.74 -9.53
N CYS A 125 -9.30 3.48 -8.23
CA CYS A 125 -8.87 4.41 -7.20
C CYS A 125 -7.35 4.64 -7.25
N MET A 126 -6.55 3.58 -7.37
CA MET A 126 -5.09 3.68 -7.44
C MET A 126 -4.62 4.42 -8.69
N GLN A 127 -5.27 4.23 -9.84
CA GLN A 127 -5.00 4.97 -11.06
C GLN A 127 -5.29 6.46 -10.91
N HIS A 128 -6.42 6.83 -10.28
CA HIS A 128 -6.74 8.23 -10.00
C HIS A 128 -5.70 8.87 -9.07
N ILE A 129 -5.30 8.19 -8.01
CA ILE A 129 -4.24 8.67 -7.12
C ILE A 129 -2.94 8.90 -7.91
N LEU A 130 -2.54 7.94 -8.73
CA LEU A 130 -1.33 8.05 -9.55
C LEU A 130 -1.41 9.22 -10.54
N GLN A 131 -2.56 9.39 -11.20
CA GLN A 131 -2.81 10.49 -12.12
C GLN A 131 -2.72 11.86 -11.44
N GLU A 132 -3.35 12.02 -10.27
CA GLU A 132 -3.29 13.25 -9.48
C GLU A 132 -1.84 13.57 -9.05
N MET A 133 -1.08 12.56 -8.64
CA MET A 133 0.34 12.72 -8.28
C MET A 133 1.21 13.13 -9.47
N GLN A 134 0.87 12.70 -10.69
CA GLN A 134 1.58 13.06 -11.92
C GLN A 134 1.23 14.47 -12.40
N THR A 135 -0.05 14.85 -12.37
CA THR A 135 -0.53 16.12 -12.90
C THR A 135 -0.35 17.28 -11.92
N ARG A 136 -0.43 16.99 -10.62
CA ARG A 136 -0.29 17.97 -9.51
C ARG A 136 -1.17 19.22 -9.66
N ASN A 137 -2.40 19.02 -10.10
CA ASN A 137 -3.38 20.11 -10.17
C ASN A 137 -3.66 20.69 -8.75
N PRO A 138 -4.19 21.92 -8.63
CA PRO A 138 -4.54 22.47 -7.32
C PRO A 138 -5.38 21.47 -6.49
N HIS A 139 -5.00 21.30 -5.22
CA HIS A 139 -5.65 20.37 -4.27
C HIS A 139 -5.48 18.86 -4.57
N PHE A 140 -4.52 18.48 -5.40
CA PHE A 140 -4.26 17.07 -5.73
C PHE A 140 -4.06 16.20 -4.48
N GLN A 141 -3.37 16.69 -3.43
CA GLN A 141 -3.18 15.92 -2.20
C GLN A 141 -4.51 15.57 -1.52
N THR A 142 -5.47 16.51 -1.55
CA THR A 142 -6.81 16.27 -0.98
C THR A 142 -7.54 15.19 -1.78
N LEU A 143 -7.45 15.23 -3.11
CA LEU A 143 -8.05 14.20 -3.97
C LEU A 143 -7.37 12.84 -3.77
N CYS A 144 -6.04 12.79 -3.71
CA CYS A 144 -5.31 11.54 -3.43
C CYS A 144 -5.75 10.92 -2.10
N GLN A 145 -5.85 11.74 -1.05
CA GLN A 145 -6.32 11.28 0.26
C GLN A 145 -7.75 10.75 0.19
N ALA A 146 -8.66 11.45 -0.48
CA ALA A 146 -10.05 11.03 -0.64
C ALA A 146 -10.18 9.71 -1.43
N TYR A 147 -9.44 9.55 -2.53
CA TYR A 147 -9.41 8.29 -3.28
C TYR A 147 -8.85 7.12 -2.47
N MET A 148 -7.85 7.37 -1.65
CA MET A 148 -7.30 6.37 -0.73
C MET A 148 -8.36 5.95 0.31
N GLU A 149 -9.10 6.88 0.88
CA GLU A 149 -10.17 6.59 1.83
C GLU A 149 -11.30 5.78 1.18
N ILE A 150 -11.71 6.14 -0.05
CA ILE A 150 -12.67 5.37 -0.84
C ILE A 150 -12.17 3.94 -1.07
N LEU A 151 -10.89 3.79 -1.46
CA LEU A 151 -10.28 2.48 -1.69
C LEU A 151 -10.35 1.61 -0.44
N VAL A 152 -9.93 2.15 0.72
CA VAL A 152 -9.96 1.40 1.99
C VAL A 152 -11.38 0.97 2.35
N VAL A 153 -12.37 1.88 2.24
CA VAL A 153 -13.78 1.53 2.50
C VAL A 153 -14.28 0.43 1.56
N GLN A 154 -13.89 0.46 0.29
CA GLN A 154 -14.29 -0.57 -0.67
C GLN A 154 -13.66 -1.93 -0.35
N LEU A 155 -12.36 -1.96 -0.02
CA LEU A 155 -11.70 -3.19 0.44
C LEU A 155 -12.40 -3.78 1.66
N MET A 156 -12.76 -2.95 2.62
CA MET A 156 -13.45 -3.41 3.83
C MET A 156 -14.91 -3.83 3.64
N ARG A 157 -15.56 -3.40 2.56
CA ARG A 157 -16.89 -3.90 2.17
C ARG A 157 -16.84 -5.30 1.57
N ASP A 158 -15.68 -5.69 1.06
CA ASP A 158 -15.47 -7.08 0.69
C ASP A 158 -15.39 -7.91 1.97
N ALA A 159 -16.27 -8.91 2.11
CA ALA A 159 -16.38 -9.74 3.30
C ALA A 159 -15.10 -10.54 3.64
N SER A 160 -14.16 -10.59 2.72
CA SER A 160 -12.87 -11.24 2.90
C SER A 160 -11.87 -10.40 3.71
N PHE A 161 -12.12 -9.10 3.87
CA PHE A 161 -11.21 -8.20 4.57
C PHE A 161 -11.77 -7.76 5.91
N SER A 162 -10.96 -7.88 6.95
CA SER A 162 -11.16 -7.20 8.23
C SER A 162 -10.05 -6.18 8.43
N GLY A 163 -10.40 -4.95 8.75
CA GLY A 163 -9.43 -3.87 8.99
C GLY A 163 -9.40 -3.51 10.47
N THR A 164 -8.21 -3.41 11.01
CA THR A 164 -7.98 -2.75 12.29
C THR A 164 -7.29 -1.41 12.04
N SER A 165 -7.84 -0.33 12.60
CA SER A 165 -7.09 0.91 12.68
C SER A 165 -6.00 0.71 13.73
N VAL A 166 -4.75 0.69 13.31
CA VAL A 166 -3.64 0.75 14.23
C VAL A 166 -3.53 2.18 14.71
N SER A 167 -3.74 2.39 16.01
CA SER A 167 -3.33 3.65 16.63
C SER A 167 -1.87 3.88 16.29
N ALA A 168 -1.56 4.98 15.62
CA ALA A 168 -0.18 5.34 15.33
C ALA A 168 0.61 5.24 16.64
N GLU A 169 1.49 4.25 16.74
CA GLU A 169 2.41 4.14 17.87
C GLU A 169 3.17 5.46 18.02
N PRO A 170 3.22 6.07 19.20
CA PRO A 170 3.76 7.40 19.32
C PRO A 170 5.29 7.38 19.24
N VAL A 171 5.80 8.33 18.47
CA VAL A 171 7.09 9.02 18.64
C VAL A 171 8.41 8.24 18.48
N ASN A 172 8.55 7.00 18.90
CA ASN A 172 9.80 6.25 18.67
C ASN A 172 10.04 5.93 17.19
N SER A 173 9.00 5.90 16.38
CA SER A 173 9.12 5.58 14.96
C SER A 173 9.76 6.72 14.14
N ARG A 174 9.62 8.01 14.53
CA ARG A 174 10.19 9.13 13.77
C ARG A 174 11.71 9.15 13.84
N GLN A 175 12.27 8.96 15.02
CA GLN A 175 13.73 8.91 15.19
C GLN A 175 14.31 7.68 14.50
N CYS A 176 13.72 6.51 14.69
CA CYS A 176 14.13 5.30 13.97
C CYS A 176 14.02 5.46 12.45
N THR A 177 12.95 6.10 11.96
CA THR A 177 12.78 6.37 10.53
C THR A 177 13.82 7.38 10.00
N MET A 178 14.16 8.40 10.78
CA MET A 178 15.22 9.36 10.41
C MET A 178 16.59 8.70 10.39
N ILE A 179 16.92 7.91 11.41
CA ILE A 179 18.17 7.15 11.50
C ILE A 179 18.27 6.18 10.31
N ARG A 180 17.20 5.45 10.03
CA ARG A 180 17.16 4.52 8.91
C ARG A 180 17.35 5.23 7.57
N ARG A 181 16.64 6.34 7.31
CA ARG A 181 16.83 7.15 6.09
C ARG A 181 18.26 7.66 5.97
N TYR A 182 18.85 8.05 7.09
CA TYR A 182 20.24 8.50 7.10
C TYR A 182 21.18 7.35 6.72
N ILE A 183 21.00 6.16 7.32
CA ILE A 183 21.75 4.96 6.98
C ILE A 183 21.56 4.61 5.50
N ASP A 184 20.32 4.55 5.00
CA ASP A 184 19.99 4.20 3.61
C ASP A 184 20.61 5.18 2.59
N SER A 185 20.76 6.46 2.97
CA SER A 185 21.40 7.46 2.09
C SER A 185 22.92 7.50 2.18
N HIS A 186 23.52 6.98 3.27
CA HIS A 186 24.96 7.08 3.55
C HIS A 186 25.64 5.71 3.76
N TYR A 187 25.00 4.59 3.46
CA TYR A 187 25.51 3.24 3.73
C TYR A 187 26.85 2.92 3.04
N LYS A 188 27.24 3.70 2.05
CA LYS A 188 28.56 3.60 1.36
C LYS A 188 29.67 4.37 2.07
N GLU A 189 29.35 5.13 3.09
CA GLU A 189 30.27 5.93 3.88
C GLU A 189 30.55 5.27 5.23
N PRO A 190 31.65 5.58 5.90
CA PRO A 190 31.91 5.08 7.27
C PRO A 190 30.87 5.67 8.24
N LEU A 191 29.90 4.85 8.63
CA LEU A 191 28.89 5.22 9.62
C LEU A 191 29.41 4.92 11.04
N THR A 192 29.27 5.87 11.94
CA THR A 192 29.52 5.73 13.36
C THR A 192 28.28 6.04 14.18
N LEU A 193 28.17 5.50 15.39
CA LEU A 193 27.05 5.79 16.29
C LEU A 193 26.90 7.27 16.64
N ASP A 194 27.99 8.03 16.60
CA ASP A 194 27.99 9.48 16.87
C ASP A 194 27.39 10.31 15.72
N LEU A 195 27.17 9.70 14.56
CA LEU A 195 26.55 10.33 13.38
C LEU A 195 25.06 9.99 13.25
N LEU A 196 24.54 9.05 14.05
CA LEU A 196 23.15 8.60 14.06
C LEU A 196 22.37 9.20 15.21
#